data_fbbf9eb6595b9d0b5ec116cc748f793d
#
_entry.id   fbbf9eb6595b9d0b5ec116cc748f793d
#
_cell.length_a   1.000
_cell.length_b   1.000
_cell.length_c   1.000
_cell.angle_alpha   90.00
_cell.angle_beta   90.00
_cell.angle_gamma   90.00
#
_symmetry.space_group_name_H-M   'P 1'
#
loop_
_entity.id
_entity.type
_entity.pdbx_description
1 polymer ?
#
loop_
_entity_poly.entity_id
_entity_poly.type
_entity_poly.pdbx_seq_one_letter_code
_entity_poly.pdbx_strand_id
1 'polypeptide(L)'
;MKNVKKTWVVLALLGCMQVLHAQTVYLHSDNPQMKWKLKPQAEVGTDVKSLCGNGYNVSAWVDAVVPGTAFNSYVIAGLEKDPNFGDNIHQVNRDKYDCSFWYRTTFRVPADF
;
A
#
# COMPACT_ATOMS: atom_id res chain seq x y z
N MET A 1 51.88 -22.59 22.84
CA MET A 1 50.74 -23.40 22.37
C MET A 1 49.44 -23.23 23.17
N LYS A 2 49.38 -22.44 24.21
CA LYS A 2 48.14 -22.23 25.02
C LYS A 2 47.19 -21.13 24.50
N ASN A 3 47.55 -20.35 23.51
CA ASN A 3 46.77 -19.19 23.07
C ASN A 3 45.89 -19.43 21.82
N VAL A 4 46.09 -20.52 21.12
CA VAL A 4 45.36 -20.83 19.87
C VAL A 4 43.87 -21.15 20.16
N LYS A 5 43.60 -21.85 21.25
CA LYS A 5 42.20 -22.21 21.61
C LYS A 5 41.34 -20.99 21.99
N LYS A 6 41.93 -19.95 22.59
CA LYS A 6 41.24 -18.71 22.95
C LYS A 6 40.90 -17.86 21.71
N THR A 7 41.79 -17.87 20.70
CA THR A 7 41.60 -17.10 19.46
C THR A 7 40.43 -17.66 18.64
N TRP A 8 40.27 -18.99 18.60
CA TRP A 8 39.17 -19.61 17.91
C TRP A 8 37.81 -19.36 18.56
N VAL A 9 37.76 -19.27 19.90
CA VAL A 9 36.50 -18.93 20.62
C VAL A 9 36.09 -17.49 20.36
N VAL A 10 37.05 -16.56 20.30
CA VAL A 10 36.77 -15.14 19.98
C VAL A 10 36.29 -14.99 18.51
N LEU A 11 36.91 -15.70 17.57
CA LEU A 11 36.44 -15.71 16.16
C LEU A 11 35.05 -16.31 16.02
N ALA A 12 34.72 -17.37 16.77
CA ALA A 12 33.39 -17.96 16.75
C ALA A 12 32.31 -17.04 17.34
N LEU A 13 32.67 -16.23 18.36
CA LEU A 13 31.76 -15.23 18.93
C LEU A 13 31.52 -14.02 18.01
N LEU A 14 32.52 -13.61 17.22
CA LEU A 14 32.34 -12.55 16.21
C LEU A 14 31.52 -12.99 15.02
N GLY A 15 31.51 -14.28 14.69
CA GLY A 15 30.71 -14.83 13.58
C GLY A 15 29.22 -14.93 13.84
N CYS A 16 28.75 -14.77 15.09
CA CYS A 16 27.35 -14.87 15.49
C CYS A 16 26.61 -13.54 15.58
N MET A 17 27.22 -12.42 15.25
CA MET A 17 26.50 -11.15 15.08
C MET A 17 25.82 -11.15 13.70
N GLN A 18 24.79 -11.98 13.54
CA GLN A 18 23.76 -11.79 12.51
C GLN A 18 23.04 -10.51 12.87
N VAL A 19 23.34 -9.44 12.16
CA VAL A 19 22.56 -8.21 12.26
C VAL A 19 21.18 -8.51 11.70
N LEU A 20 20.20 -8.71 12.57
CA LEU A 20 18.79 -8.81 12.18
C LEU A 20 18.38 -7.46 11.59
N HIS A 21 18.42 -7.36 10.28
CA HIS A 21 17.88 -6.21 9.57
C HIS A 21 16.36 -6.39 9.52
N ALA A 22 15.64 -5.56 10.26
CA ALA A 22 14.20 -5.48 10.07
C ALA A 22 13.94 -4.87 8.70
N GLN A 23 13.29 -5.64 7.83
CA GLN A 23 12.87 -5.15 6.53
C GLN A 23 11.54 -4.39 6.68
N THR A 24 11.44 -3.24 6.05
CA THR A 24 10.21 -2.45 6.03
C THR A 24 9.75 -2.28 4.59
N VAL A 25 8.52 -2.66 4.30
CA VAL A 25 7.90 -2.47 3.00
C VAL A 25 6.85 -1.36 3.11
N TYR A 26 7.04 -0.30 2.35
CA TYR A 26 6.08 0.81 2.28
C TYR A 26 5.06 0.55 1.17
N LEU A 27 3.80 0.49 1.54
CA LEU A 27 2.68 0.24 0.62
C LEU A 27 2.08 1.56 0.13
N HIS A 28 2.90 2.39 -0.54
CA HIS A 28 2.49 3.67 -1.10
C HIS A 28 2.19 3.56 -2.60
N SER A 29 1.32 4.42 -3.13
CA SER A 29 0.97 4.42 -4.56
C SER A 29 2.07 4.97 -5.47
N ASP A 30 3.03 5.71 -4.94
CA ASP A 30 4.23 6.19 -5.65
C ASP A 30 5.24 5.06 -5.92
N ASN A 31 5.09 3.92 -5.26
CA ASN A 31 5.83 2.72 -5.67
C ASN A 31 5.19 2.13 -6.94
N PRO A 32 5.89 2.10 -8.09
CA PRO A 32 5.34 1.64 -9.36
C PRO A 32 4.91 0.17 -9.34
N GLN A 33 5.39 -0.60 -8.36
CA GLN A 33 5.00 -2.01 -8.16
C GLN A 33 3.71 -2.15 -7.33
N MET A 34 3.26 -1.07 -6.69
CA MET A 34 2.09 -1.05 -5.81
C MET A 34 0.94 -0.31 -6.48
N LYS A 35 0.10 -1.05 -7.19
CA LYS A 35 -1.10 -0.46 -7.80
C LYS A 35 -2.26 -0.53 -6.84
N TRP A 36 -2.62 0.61 -6.31
CA TRP A 36 -3.80 0.76 -5.48
C TRP A 36 -5.03 1.08 -6.32
N LYS A 37 -6.13 0.48 -5.97
CA LYS A 37 -7.44 0.68 -6.57
C LYS A 37 -8.46 1.02 -5.51
N LEU A 38 -9.44 1.86 -5.86
CA LEU A 38 -10.54 2.19 -4.95
C LEU A 38 -11.88 2.14 -5.66
N LYS A 39 -12.92 1.83 -4.88
CA LYS A 39 -14.31 1.84 -5.33
C LYS A 39 -15.25 2.02 -4.13
N PRO A 40 -16.40 2.71 -4.30
CA PRO A 40 -17.41 2.79 -3.26
C PRO A 40 -17.89 1.40 -2.82
N GLN A 41 -18.04 1.20 -1.52
CA GLN A 41 -18.47 -0.09 -0.96
C GLN A 41 -19.84 -0.52 -1.48
N ALA A 42 -20.76 0.42 -1.67
CA ALA A 42 -22.09 0.14 -2.18
C ALA A 42 -22.09 -0.51 -3.58
N GLU A 43 -21.05 -0.23 -4.38
CA GLU A 43 -20.91 -0.79 -5.74
C GLU A 43 -20.19 -2.15 -5.78
N VAL A 44 -19.54 -2.53 -4.69
CA VAL A 44 -18.72 -3.75 -4.60
C VAL A 44 -19.37 -4.79 -3.71
N GLY A 45 -20.06 -4.34 -2.65
CA GLY A 45 -20.59 -5.20 -1.62
C GLY A 45 -19.63 -5.43 -0.46
N THR A 46 -19.97 -6.40 0.38
CA THR A 46 -19.28 -6.66 1.66
C THR A 46 -18.63 -8.05 1.75
N ASP A 47 -18.58 -8.78 0.66
CA ASP A 47 -17.92 -10.10 0.62
C ASP A 47 -16.39 -9.95 0.63
N VAL A 48 -15.84 -9.77 1.82
CA VAL A 48 -14.40 -9.58 2.05
C VAL A 48 -13.59 -10.76 1.53
N LYS A 49 -14.11 -11.98 1.62
CA LYS A 49 -13.39 -13.18 1.18
C LYS A 49 -13.13 -13.17 -0.32
N SER A 50 -14.13 -12.80 -1.10
CA SER A 50 -13.99 -12.61 -2.53
C SER A 50 -13.05 -11.46 -2.86
N LEU A 51 -13.21 -10.32 -2.17
CA LEU A 51 -12.39 -9.12 -2.37
C LEU A 51 -10.91 -9.33 -2.10
N CYS A 52 -10.55 -10.17 -1.11
CA CYS A 52 -9.16 -10.49 -0.79
C CYS A 52 -8.57 -11.58 -1.69
N GLY A 53 -9.38 -12.22 -2.49
CA GLY A 53 -8.94 -13.31 -3.38
C GLY A 53 -7.97 -12.84 -4.47
N ASN A 54 -6.97 -13.67 -4.77
CA ASN A 54 -6.12 -13.44 -5.92
C ASN A 54 -6.95 -13.55 -7.21
N GLY A 55 -6.77 -12.57 -8.10
CA GLY A 55 -7.51 -12.56 -9.37
C GLY A 55 -8.85 -11.85 -9.32
N TYR A 56 -9.24 -11.22 -8.20
CA TYR A 56 -10.41 -10.35 -8.17
C TYR A 56 -10.28 -9.23 -9.19
N ASN A 57 -11.29 -9.06 -10.05
CA ASN A 57 -11.27 -8.10 -11.14
C ASN A 57 -11.48 -6.66 -10.61
N VAL A 58 -10.48 -5.84 -10.75
CA VAL A 58 -10.49 -4.41 -10.36
C VAL A 58 -10.36 -3.47 -11.57
N SER A 59 -10.57 -3.95 -12.79
CA SER A 59 -10.37 -3.15 -14.01
C SER A 59 -11.26 -1.91 -14.06
N ALA A 60 -12.47 -1.99 -13.50
CA ALA A 60 -13.42 -0.89 -13.41
C ALA A 60 -13.27 -0.02 -12.14
N TRP A 61 -12.21 -0.24 -11.36
CA TRP A 61 -11.92 0.55 -10.16
C TRP A 61 -11.02 1.72 -10.51
N VAL A 62 -11.16 2.81 -9.76
CA VAL A 62 -10.32 4.01 -9.91
C VAL A 62 -8.94 3.75 -9.33
N ASP A 63 -7.90 4.28 -9.98
CA ASP A 63 -6.55 4.26 -9.40
C ASP A 63 -6.52 5.14 -8.14
N ALA A 64 -6.06 4.56 -7.05
CA ALA A 64 -6.03 5.24 -5.77
C ALA A 64 -4.67 5.84 -5.46
N VAL A 65 -4.68 7.03 -4.89
CA VAL A 65 -3.50 7.69 -4.30
C VAL A 65 -3.42 7.29 -2.83
N VAL A 66 -2.33 6.65 -2.44
CA VAL A 66 -2.09 6.19 -1.06
C VAL A 66 -0.68 6.59 -0.63
N PRO A 67 -0.52 7.38 0.44
CA PRO A 67 -1.59 7.96 1.27
C PRO A 67 -2.36 9.07 0.54
N GLY A 68 -3.66 9.16 0.78
CA GLY A 68 -4.52 10.16 0.17
C GLY A 68 -6.00 9.92 0.45
N THR A 69 -6.84 10.85 -0.02
CA THR A 69 -8.29 10.73 0.10
C THR A 69 -8.91 10.11 -1.15
N ALA A 70 -10.11 9.55 -1.02
CA ALA A 70 -10.89 9.09 -2.16
C ALA A 70 -11.11 10.23 -3.17
N PHE A 71 -11.51 11.40 -2.71
CA PHE A 71 -11.72 12.56 -3.57
C PHE A 71 -10.46 12.92 -4.38
N ASN A 72 -9.28 12.98 -3.74
CA ASN A 72 -8.02 13.28 -4.44
C ASN A 72 -7.71 12.23 -5.52
N SER A 73 -8.01 10.97 -5.26
CA SER A 73 -7.84 9.92 -6.27
C SER A 73 -8.74 10.13 -7.50
N TYR A 74 -9.99 10.58 -7.28
CA TYR A 74 -10.90 10.93 -8.37
C TYR A 74 -10.46 12.16 -9.15
N VAL A 75 -9.88 13.16 -8.48
CA VAL A 75 -9.30 14.36 -9.14
C VAL A 75 -8.14 13.95 -10.04
N ILE A 76 -7.21 13.15 -9.53
CA ILE A 76 -6.03 12.69 -10.29
C ILE A 76 -6.44 11.79 -11.46
N ALA A 77 -7.48 10.98 -11.29
CA ALA A 77 -8.06 10.18 -12.37
C ALA A 77 -8.84 11.01 -13.42
N GLY A 78 -8.97 12.32 -13.23
CA GLY A 78 -9.72 13.21 -14.13
C GLY A 78 -11.24 13.04 -14.06
N LEU A 79 -11.75 12.39 -13.01
CA LEU A 79 -13.18 12.14 -12.78
C LEU A 79 -13.86 13.24 -11.95
N GLU A 80 -13.04 14.08 -11.32
CA GLU A 80 -13.46 15.27 -10.59
C GLU A 80 -12.56 16.45 -10.98
N LYS A 81 -13.09 17.66 -10.82
CA LYS A 81 -12.32 18.89 -11.07
C LYS A 81 -11.38 19.17 -9.90
N ASP A 82 -10.23 19.79 -10.19
CA ASP A 82 -9.33 20.26 -9.14
C ASP A 82 -10.05 21.30 -8.26
N PRO A 83 -10.22 21.03 -6.95
CA PRO A 83 -10.94 21.91 -6.04
C PRO A 83 -10.20 23.24 -5.79
N ASN A 84 -8.90 23.28 -6.07
CA ASN A 84 -8.08 24.48 -5.86
C ASN A 84 -8.16 25.47 -7.03
N PHE A 85 -8.86 25.12 -8.09
CA PHE A 85 -8.97 25.97 -9.28
C PHE A 85 -10.37 26.61 -9.37
N GLY A 86 -10.41 27.94 -9.36
CA GLY A 86 -11.64 28.72 -9.50
C GLY A 86 -12.66 28.39 -8.40
N ASP A 87 -13.91 28.16 -8.82
CA ASP A 87 -15.04 27.86 -7.93
C ASP A 87 -15.36 26.37 -7.80
N ASN A 88 -14.45 25.51 -8.23
CA ASN A 88 -14.69 24.07 -8.31
C ASN A 88 -15.03 23.41 -6.97
N ILE A 89 -14.46 23.93 -5.86
CA ILE A 89 -14.72 23.39 -4.53
C ILE A 89 -16.21 23.43 -4.16
N HIS A 90 -16.94 24.43 -4.65
CA HIS A 90 -18.38 24.57 -4.40
C HIS A 90 -19.23 23.69 -5.32
N GLN A 91 -18.64 23.10 -6.37
CA GLN A 91 -19.31 22.22 -7.32
C GLN A 91 -19.15 20.73 -6.95
N VAL A 92 -18.38 20.42 -5.91
CA VAL A 92 -18.19 19.03 -5.46
C VAL A 92 -19.47 18.48 -4.87
N ASN A 93 -19.94 17.35 -5.42
CA ASN A 93 -21.01 16.58 -4.80
C ASN A 93 -20.47 15.79 -3.60
N ARG A 94 -20.69 16.32 -2.40
CA ARG A 94 -20.19 15.75 -1.14
C ARG A 94 -20.80 14.38 -0.84
N ASP A 95 -22.07 14.17 -1.18
CA ASP A 95 -22.78 12.91 -0.90
C ASP A 95 -22.11 11.70 -1.56
N LYS A 96 -21.44 11.93 -2.68
CA LYS A 96 -20.64 10.91 -3.38
C LYS A 96 -19.48 10.39 -2.53
N TYR A 97 -18.97 11.20 -1.61
CA TYR A 97 -17.80 10.91 -0.77
C TYR A 97 -18.15 10.66 0.69
N ASP A 98 -19.40 10.87 1.09
CA ASP A 98 -19.91 10.55 2.44
C ASP A 98 -20.33 9.08 2.50
N CYS A 99 -19.40 8.19 2.14
CA CYS A 99 -19.61 6.76 2.12
C CYS A 99 -18.31 5.99 2.35
N SER A 100 -18.42 4.72 2.64
CA SER A 100 -17.25 3.84 2.76
C SER A 100 -16.68 3.48 1.38
N PHE A 101 -15.36 3.41 1.30
CA PHE A 101 -14.64 2.97 0.11
C PHE A 101 -13.78 1.76 0.41
N TRP A 102 -13.74 0.84 -0.54
CA TRP A 102 -12.73 -0.20 -0.56
C TRP A 102 -11.47 0.30 -1.25
N TYR A 103 -10.34 0.13 -0.55
CA TYR A 103 -9.01 0.29 -1.12
C TYR A 103 -8.38 -1.08 -1.25
N ARG A 104 -7.86 -1.39 -2.42
CA ARG A 104 -7.26 -2.70 -2.69
C ARG A 104 -5.94 -2.55 -3.41
N THR A 105 -4.94 -3.29 -2.94
CA THR A 105 -3.69 -3.52 -3.66
C THR A 105 -3.30 -4.99 -3.56
N THR A 106 -2.39 -5.39 -4.40
CA THR A 106 -1.70 -6.69 -4.31
C THR A 106 -0.20 -6.43 -4.27
N PHE A 107 0.49 -7.12 -3.41
CA PHE A 107 1.94 -7.02 -3.29
C PHE A 107 2.53 -8.41 -3.03
N ARG A 108 3.81 -8.55 -3.32
CA ARG A 108 4.55 -9.77 -3.04
C ARG A 108 5.40 -9.54 -1.80
N VAL A 109 5.26 -10.41 -0.82
CA VAL A 109 6.17 -10.43 0.33
C VAL A 109 7.50 -11.01 -0.15
N PRO A 110 8.65 -10.36 0.10
CA PRO A 110 9.96 -10.92 -0.16
C PRO A 110 10.17 -12.25 0.57
N ALA A 111 10.93 -13.16 -0.02
CA ALA A 111 11.14 -14.50 0.56
C ALA A 111 11.98 -14.48 1.84
N ASP A 112 12.73 -13.40 2.04
CA ASP A 112 13.63 -13.14 3.16
C ASP A 112 13.04 -12.16 4.19
N PHE A 113 11.73 -11.90 4.09
CA PHE A 113 11.00 -10.97 4.97
C PHE A 113 10.71 -11.60 6.34
#